data_d353a9b0fb83e74ec88159d0a0721b1f
#
_entry.id   d353a9b0fb83e74ec88159d0a0721b1f
#
_cell.length_a   1.000
_cell.length_b   1.000
_cell.length_c   1.000
_cell.angle_alpha   90.00
_cell.angle_beta   90.00
_cell.angle_gamma   90.00
#
_symmetry.space_group_name_H-M   'P 1'
#
loop_
_entity.id
_entity.type
_entity.pdbx_description
1 polymer ?
#
loop_
_entity_poly.entity_id
_entity_poly.type
_entity_poly.pdbx_seq_one_letter_code
_entity_poly.pdbx_strand_id
1 'polypeptide(L)'
;MNTLTWRLLTAEELTRVYLNEMRRDFPPTELKPLSMVLNSEAVGDSHTWGVYDGETLVAYLLMVRPRGATVSQLDYFAVLPACRASGLGAKLLAALPGKEAGADAILIEAELPEKADDPAMAVRRLGFYARCGAVDTGWTEKLFGASWFRVLTLAAPGKQPMGAEDACRALADCYRRVIGEPKWRQYIELYRPDGTTAQLL
;
A
#
# COMPACT_ATOMS: atom_id res chain seq x y z
N MET A 1 21.45 10.28 12.95
CA MET A 1 20.05 9.83 13.01
C MET A 1 19.93 8.86 14.17
N ASN A 2 19.04 9.15 15.10
CA ASN A 2 18.70 8.22 16.15
C ASN A 2 18.10 6.94 15.54
N THR A 3 18.08 5.86 16.31
CA THR A 3 17.44 4.62 15.85
C THR A 3 15.94 4.87 15.65
N LEU A 4 15.41 4.63 14.44
CA LEU A 4 13.99 4.80 14.15
C LEU A 4 13.17 3.78 14.92
N THR A 5 12.14 4.23 15.58
CA THR A 5 11.19 3.38 16.30
C THR A 5 9.94 3.15 15.46
N TRP A 6 9.55 1.89 15.31
CA TRP A 6 8.31 1.48 14.66
C TRP A 6 7.32 1.03 15.72
N ARG A 7 6.11 1.54 15.70
CA ARG A 7 5.03 1.06 16.55
C ARG A 7 3.69 1.16 15.83
N LEU A 8 2.77 0.30 16.20
CA LEU A 8 1.40 0.39 15.72
C LEU A 8 0.73 1.63 16.30
N LEU A 9 -0.03 2.32 15.47
CA LEU A 9 -0.84 3.45 15.92
C LEU A 9 -2.09 2.93 16.63
N THR A 10 -2.50 3.63 17.69
CA THR A 10 -3.85 3.45 18.26
C THR A 10 -4.90 4.08 17.34
N ALA A 11 -6.18 3.73 17.52
CA ALA A 11 -7.27 4.32 16.75
C ALA A 11 -7.33 5.86 16.86
N GLU A 12 -6.97 6.41 18.02
CA GLU A 12 -6.89 7.86 18.23
C GLU A 12 -5.73 8.48 17.46
N GLU A 13 -4.56 7.86 17.49
CA GLU A 13 -3.37 8.32 16.76
C GLU A 13 -3.58 8.22 15.25
N LEU A 14 -4.15 7.10 14.78
CA LEU A 14 -4.52 6.93 13.37
C LEU A 14 -5.51 8.00 12.93
N THR A 15 -6.52 8.31 13.76
CA THR A 15 -7.47 9.40 13.46
C THR A 15 -6.75 10.73 13.29
N ARG A 16 -5.78 11.05 14.17
CA ARG A 16 -4.97 12.28 14.02
C ARG A 16 -4.12 12.28 12.75
N VAL A 17 -3.44 11.16 12.47
CA VAL A 17 -2.63 11.01 11.25
C VAL A 17 -3.52 11.11 10.00
N TYR A 18 -4.70 10.50 10.01
CA TYR A 18 -5.64 10.59 8.89
C TYR A 18 -6.07 12.03 8.62
N LEU A 19 -6.49 12.75 9.65
CA LEU A 19 -7.03 14.11 9.49
C LEU A 19 -5.97 15.15 9.11
N ASN A 20 -4.74 14.99 9.61
CA ASN A 20 -3.68 15.99 9.43
C ASN A 20 -2.72 15.66 8.29
N GLU A 21 -2.38 14.35 8.13
CA GLU A 21 -1.30 13.91 7.24
C GLU A 21 -1.87 13.23 5.98
N MET A 22 -2.72 12.19 6.12
CA MET A 22 -3.22 11.45 4.98
C MET A 22 -4.08 12.31 4.05
N ARG A 23 -4.92 13.17 4.59
CA ARG A 23 -5.74 14.12 3.80
C ARG A 23 -4.91 15.15 3.05
N ARG A 24 -3.69 15.44 3.47
CA ARG A 24 -2.72 16.28 2.77
C ARG A 24 -1.95 15.50 1.71
N ASP A 25 -1.57 14.25 2.02
CA ASP A 25 -0.62 13.46 1.23
C ASP A 25 -1.28 12.69 0.08
N PHE A 26 -2.61 12.43 0.17
CA PHE A 26 -3.36 11.67 -0.82
C PHE A 26 -4.57 12.46 -1.34
N PRO A 27 -4.87 12.36 -2.64
CA PRO A 27 -6.05 13.01 -3.21
C PRO A 27 -7.34 12.41 -2.63
N PRO A 28 -8.42 13.20 -2.48
CA PRO A 28 -9.68 12.70 -1.92
C PRO A 28 -10.30 11.52 -2.69
N THR A 29 -10.00 11.39 -3.97
CA THR A 29 -10.47 10.30 -4.85
C THR A 29 -9.80 8.95 -4.56
N GLU A 30 -8.64 8.95 -3.89
CA GLU A 30 -7.89 7.75 -3.53
C GLU A 30 -7.99 7.43 -2.03
N LEU A 31 -8.38 8.43 -1.22
CA LEU A 31 -8.39 8.28 0.23
C LEU A 31 -9.69 7.61 0.70
N LYS A 32 -9.55 6.38 1.22
CA LYS A 32 -10.68 5.65 1.84
C LYS A 32 -11.27 6.44 3.01
N PRO A 33 -12.58 6.40 3.24
CA PRO A 33 -13.19 7.05 4.40
C PRO A 33 -12.58 6.60 5.72
N LEU A 34 -12.36 7.52 6.67
CA LEU A 34 -11.78 7.21 7.98
C LEU A 34 -12.51 6.07 8.71
N SER A 35 -13.86 6.05 8.62
CA SER A 35 -14.66 4.97 9.23
C SER A 35 -14.34 3.59 8.65
N MET A 36 -14.03 3.52 7.34
CA MET A 36 -13.65 2.25 6.68
C MET A 36 -12.28 1.79 7.20
N VAL A 37 -11.32 2.71 7.30
CA VAL A 37 -9.97 2.41 7.82
C VAL A 37 -10.05 1.92 9.27
N LEU A 38 -10.75 2.66 10.14
CA LEU A 38 -10.91 2.30 11.55
C LEU A 38 -11.64 0.96 11.75
N ASN A 39 -12.68 0.70 10.94
CA ASN A 39 -13.41 -0.57 11.01
C ASN A 39 -12.52 -1.75 10.58
N SER A 40 -11.70 -1.58 9.53
CA SER A 40 -10.76 -2.61 9.08
C SER A 40 -9.71 -2.93 10.15
N GLU A 41 -9.18 -1.92 10.84
CA GLU A 41 -8.25 -2.14 11.96
C GLU A 41 -8.95 -2.80 13.16
N ALA A 42 -10.16 -2.38 13.51
CA ALA A 42 -10.91 -2.92 14.63
C ALA A 42 -11.20 -4.42 14.49
N VAL A 43 -11.42 -4.90 13.25
CA VAL A 43 -11.61 -6.34 12.96
C VAL A 43 -10.29 -7.07 12.72
N GLY A 44 -9.15 -6.36 12.67
CA GLY A 44 -7.81 -6.92 12.51
C GLY A 44 -7.48 -7.34 11.08
N ASP A 45 -8.13 -6.75 10.07
CA ASP A 45 -7.83 -6.92 8.65
C ASP A 45 -6.85 -5.85 8.12
N SER A 46 -6.55 -4.82 8.92
CA SER A 46 -5.52 -3.82 8.64
C SER A 46 -4.82 -3.35 9.92
N HIS A 47 -3.72 -2.64 9.76
CA HIS A 47 -2.99 -1.97 10.84
C HIS A 47 -2.12 -0.86 10.27
N THR A 48 -1.81 0.15 11.11
CA THR A 48 -0.98 1.28 10.69
C THR A 48 0.29 1.37 11.52
N TRP A 49 1.44 1.31 10.84
CA TRP A 49 2.72 1.62 11.43
C TRP A 49 2.95 3.13 11.49
N GLY A 50 3.28 3.66 12.66
CA GLY A 50 3.93 4.95 12.82
C GLY A 50 5.43 4.75 12.98
N VAL A 51 6.24 5.53 12.26
CA VAL A 51 7.69 5.53 12.36
C VAL A 51 8.14 6.84 13.00
N TYR A 52 8.97 6.74 14.02
CA TYR A 52 9.37 7.88 14.86
C TYR A 52 10.90 8.03 14.90
N ASP A 53 11.36 9.28 14.89
CA ASP A 53 12.71 9.70 15.32
C ASP A 53 12.56 10.39 16.70
N GLY A 54 12.90 9.67 17.76
CA GLY A 54 12.52 10.05 19.12
C GLY A 54 10.99 10.09 19.28
N GLU A 55 10.44 11.22 19.66
CA GLU A 55 9.00 11.46 19.81
C GLU A 55 8.32 11.97 18.52
N THR A 56 9.10 12.27 17.48
CA THR A 56 8.60 12.89 16.26
C THR A 56 8.17 11.83 15.24
N LEU A 57 6.92 11.84 14.81
CA LEU A 57 6.46 11.03 13.68
C LEU A 57 7.17 11.50 12.41
N VAL A 58 7.80 10.59 11.67
CA VAL A 58 8.53 10.88 10.43
C VAL A 58 7.95 10.18 9.20
N ALA A 59 7.18 9.10 9.41
CA ALA A 59 6.48 8.39 8.36
C ALA A 59 5.32 7.56 8.92
N TYR A 60 4.39 7.18 8.05
CA TYR A 60 3.35 6.20 8.37
C TYR A 60 3.14 5.24 7.20
N LEU A 61 2.73 4.00 7.53
CA LEU A 61 2.44 2.94 6.55
C LEU A 61 1.18 2.21 7.01
N LEU A 62 0.11 2.31 6.22
CA LEU A 62 -1.10 1.54 6.45
C LEU A 62 -1.03 0.25 5.65
N MET A 63 -1.16 -0.86 6.34
CA MET A 63 -1.11 -2.20 5.79
C MET A 63 -2.49 -2.83 5.85
N VAL A 64 -2.92 -3.48 4.76
CA VAL A 64 -4.09 -4.36 4.74
C VAL A 64 -3.58 -5.79 4.67
N ARG A 65 -3.95 -6.59 5.66
CA ARG A 65 -3.65 -8.02 5.70
C ARG A 65 -4.81 -8.77 6.31
N PRO A 66 -5.69 -9.36 5.49
CA PRO A 66 -6.79 -10.18 5.97
C PRO A 66 -6.32 -11.26 6.96
N ARG A 67 -7.08 -11.54 7.98
CA ARG A 67 -6.71 -12.56 8.97
C ARG A 67 -6.41 -13.90 8.32
N GLY A 68 -5.24 -14.46 8.63
CA GLY A 68 -4.74 -15.72 8.07
C GLY A 68 -4.08 -15.58 6.68
N ALA A 69 -4.05 -14.38 6.09
CA ALA A 69 -3.34 -14.17 4.84
C ALA A 69 -1.82 -14.12 5.07
N THR A 70 -1.09 -14.65 4.09
CA THR A 70 0.37 -14.57 4.03
C THR A 70 0.86 -13.45 3.12
N VAL A 71 -0.03 -12.53 2.75
CA VAL A 71 0.28 -11.37 1.90
C VAL A 71 -0.27 -10.12 2.56
N SER A 72 0.53 -9.06 2.60
CA SER A 72 0.11 -7.73 3.04
C SER A 72 0.06 -6.78 1.86
N GLN A 73 -0.92 -5.89 1.79
CA GLN A 73 -0.96 -4.77 0.86
C GLN A 73 -0.45 -3.51 1.59
N LEU A 74 0.49 -2.80 1.00
CA LEU A 74 0.89 -1.46 1.41
C LEU A 74 -0.10 -0.46 0.81
N ASP A 75 -1.16 -0.17 1.53
CA ASP A 75 -2.30 0.63 1.06
C ASP A 75 -1.97 2.13 1.02
N TYR A 76 -1.35 2.65 2.09
CA TYR A 76 -0.86 4.03 2.14
C TYR A 76 0.54 4.08 2.71
N PHE A 77 1.43 4.81 2.06
CA PHE A 77 2.79 5.05 2.53
C PHE A 77 3.20 6.50 2.30
N ALA A 78 3.57 7.19 3.37
CA ALA A 78 4.12 8.52 3.24
C ALA A 78 5.26 8.78 4.23
N VAL A 79 6.31 9.43 3.73
CA VAL A 79 7.33 10.10 4.52
C VAL A 79 6.88 11.55 4.70
N LEU A 80 6.88 12.04 5.93
CA LEU A 80 6.43 13.41 6.22
C LEU A 80 7.31 14.45 5.51
N PRO A 81 6.75 15.60 5.11
CA PRO A 81 7.44 16.58 4.26
C PRO A 81 8.83 16.97 4.75
N ALA A 82 8.99 17.21 6.06
CA ALA A 82 10.26 17.60 6.67
C ALA A 82 11.37 16.52 6.55
N CYS A 83 10.98 15.25 6.27
CA CYS A 83 11.89 14.11 6.21
C CYS A 83 12.06 13.56 4.79
N ARG A 84 11.43 14.17 3.78
CA ARG A 84 11.56 13.76 2.38
C ARG A 84 12.97 14.04 1.83
N ALA A 85 13.30 13.39 0.72
CA ALA A 85 14.60 13.49 0.03
C ALA A 85 15.83 13.06 0.87
N SER A 86 15.64 12.47 2.05
CA SER A 86 16.70 11.98 2.95
C SER A 86 17.07 10.51 2.74
N GLY A 87 16.45 9.83 1.77
CA GLY A 87 16.58 8.37 1.60
C GLY A 87 15.75 7.56 2.61
N LEU A 88 14.98 8.22 3.50
CA LEU A 88 14.19 7.57 4.53
C LEU A 88 13.19 6.57 3.93
N GLY A 89 12.46 6.94 2.88
CA GLY A 89 11.49 6.06 2.24
C GLY A 89 12.08 4.71 1.80
N ALA A 90 13.27 4.71 1.19
CA ALA A 90 13.95 3.48 0.78
C ALA A 90 14.36 2.62 1.99
N LYS A 91 14.85 3.24 3.08
CA LYS A 91 15.17 2.52 4.33
C LYS A 91 13.95 1.88 4.95
N LEU A 92 12.79 2.56 4.91
CA LEU A 92 11.54 2.04 5.44
C LEU A 92 11.02 0.87 4.62
N LEU A 93 11.02 0.96 3.29
CA LEU A 93 10.62 -0.15 2.42
C LEU A 93 11.54 -1.36 2.56
N ALA A 94 12.85 -1.16 2.73
CA ALA A 94 13.78 -2.25 2.98
C ALA A 94 13.55 -2.94 4.34
N ALA A 95 13.07 -2.19 5.34
CA ALA A 95 12.76 -2.74 6.67
C ALA A 95 11.36 -3.36 6.77
N LEU A 96 10.42 -2.91 5.93
CA LEU A 96 9.00 -3.28 6.01
C LEU A 96 8.74 -4.78 5.97
N PRO A 97 9.36 -5.59 5.09
CA PRO A 97 9.13 -7.03 5.09
C PRO A 97 9.51 -7.73 6.40
N GLY A 98 10.49 -7.20 7.13
CA GLY A 98 10.85 -7.69 8.46
C GLY A 98 9.88 -7.24 9.56
N LYS A 99 9.07 -6.20 9.31
CA LYS A 99 8.02 -5.74 10.23
C LYS A 99 6.70 -6.47 10.01
N GLU A 100 6.44 -6.93 8.79
CA GLU A 100 5.27 -7.70 8.42
C GLU A 100 5.48 -9.20 8.71
N ALA A 101 5.72 -9.54 9.97
CA ALA A 101 5.99 -10.91 10.39
C ALA A 101 4.89 -11.87 9.92
N GLY A 102 5.29 -12.96 9.24
CA GLY A 102 4.38 -13.96 8.69
C GLY A 102 3.78 -13.60 7.33
N ALA A 103 4.13 -12.46 6.74
CA ALA A 103 3.85 -12.21 5.32
C ALA A 103 4.95 -12.80 4.44
N ASP A 104 4.58 -13.44 3.34
CA ASP A 104 5.47 -13.94 2.30
C ASP A 104 5.81 -12.86 1.27
N ALA A 105 4.88 -11.91 1.08
CA ALA A 105 5.04 -10.80 0.16
C ALA A 105 4.22 -9.58 0.59
N ILE A 106 4.65 -8.41 0.10
CA ILE A 106 3.93 -7.15 0.21
C ILE A 106 3.51 -6.72 -1.20
N LEU A 107 2.24 -6.43 -1.37
CA LEU A 107 1.68 -5.83 -2.58
C LEU A 107 1.80 -4.31 -2.49
N ILE A 108 2.13 -3.69 -3.61
CA ILE A 108 2.27 -2.24 -3.73
C ILE A 108 1.53 -1.80 -4.97
N GLU A 109 0.75 -0.75 -4.86
CA GLU A 109 0.09 -0.10 -5.97
C GLU A 109 0.81 1.21 -6.26
N ALA A 110 1.23 1.39 -7.51
CA ALA A 110 1.89 2.62 -7.96
C ALA A 110 1.18 3.16 -9.20
N GLU A 111 0.92 4.47 -9.23
CA GLU A 111 0.22 5.11 -10.34
C GLU A 111 0.78 4.66 -11.69
N LEU A 112 -0.11 4.34 -12.63
CA LEU A 112 0.24 4.00 -14.00
C LEU A 112 0.59 5.29 -14.77
N PRO A 113 1.85 5.48 -15.24
CA PRO A 113 2.30 6.75 -15.81
C PRO A 113 1.45 7.24 -16.98
N GLU A 114 0.95 6.32 -17.83
CA GLU A 114 0.14 6.63 -19.00
C GLU A 114 -1.27 7.15 -18.65
N LYS A 115 -1.66 7.06 -17.37
CA LYS A 115 -2.97 7.44 -16.85
C LYS A 115 -2.89 8.42 -15.67
N ALA A 116 -1.68 8.75 -15.23
CA ALA A 116 -1.45 9.63 -14.08
C ALA A 116 -1.57 11.11 -14.49
N ASP A 117 -2.05 11.94 -13.56
CA ASP A 117 -2.09 13.39 -13.74
C ASP A 117 -0.67 14.01 -13.84
N ASP A 118 0.31 13.43 -13.11
CA ASP A 118 1.74 13.74 -13.23
C ASP A 118 2.53 12.48 -13.67
N PRO A 119 2.64 12.23 -14.98
CA PRO A 119 3.37 11.07 -15.51
C PRO A 119 4.83 11.01 -15.06
N ALA A 120 5.48 12.17 -14.93
CA ALA A 120 6.89 12.22 -14.52
C ALA A 120 7.06 11.80 -13.06
N MET A 121 6.13 12.17 -12.19
CA MET A 121 6.11 11.71 -10.80
C MET A 121 5.80 10.22 -10.71
N ALA A 122 4.84 9.71 -11.48
CA ALA A 122 4.50 8.29 -11.52
C ALA A 122 5.69 7.44 -11.99
N VAL A 123 6.42 7.85 -13.02
CA VAL A 123 7.67 7.18 -13.45
C VAL A 123 8.72 7.18 -12.33
N ARG A 124 8.92 8.32 -11.64
CA ARG A 124 9.85 8.40 -10.50
C ARG A 124 9.47 7.45 -9.37
N ARG A 125 8.16 7.33 -9.10
CA ARG A 125 7.60 6.46 -8.06
C ARG A 125 7.81 4.98 -8.40
N LEU A 126 7.50 4.54 -9.63
CA LEU A 126 7.80 3.19 -10.10
C LEU A 126 9.30 2.88 -10.01
N GLY A 127 10.15 3.79 -10.49
CA GLY A 127 11.61 3.65 -10.37
C GLY A 127 12.11 3.59 -8.92
N PHE A 128 11.44 4.29 -8.00
CA PHE A 128 11.74 4.22 -6.58
C PHE A 128 11.42 2.82 -6.02
N TYR A 129 10.24 2.27 -6.28
CA TYR A 129 9.86 0.93 -5.83
C TYR A 129 10.77 -0.15 -6.43
N ALA A 130 11.10 -0.06 -7.72
CA ALA A 130 12.03 -0.99 -8.37
C ALA A 130 13.41 -0.99 -7.71
N ARG A 131 13.97 0.19 -7.38
CA ARG A 131 15.24 0.30 -6.64
C ARG A 131 15.16 -0.25 -5.22
N CYS A 132 13.97 -0.32 -4.63
CA CYS A 132 13.74 -0.94 -3.33
C CYS A 132 13.49 -2.46 -3.42
N GLY A 133 13.60 -3.06 -4.61
CA GLY A 133 13.46 -4.49 -4.83
C GLY A 133 12.05 -4.96 -5.16
N ALA A 134 11.10 -4.05 -5.37
CA ALA A 134 9.78 -4.42 -5.84
C ALA A 134 9.81 -4.87 -7.31
N VAL A 135 9.07 -5.92 -7.61
CA VAL A 135 8.96 -6.52 -8.94
C VAL A 135 7.61 -6.13 -9.55
N ASP A 136 7.64 -5.63 -10.77
CA ASP A 136 6.44 -5.31 -11.54
C ASP A 136 5.80 -6.61 -12.07
N THR A 137 4.52 -6.82 -11.74
CA THR A 137 3.74 -7.98 -12.22
C THR A 137 3.31 -7.85 -13.67
N GLY A 138 3.38 -6.67 -14.24
CA GLY A 138 2.80 -6.33 -15.55
C GLY A 138 1.28 -6.10 -15.52
N TRP A 139 0.61 -6.44 -14.42
CA TRP A 139 -0.82 -6.20 -14.26
C TRP A 139 -1.11 -4.76 -13.86
N THR A 140 -2.29 -4.30 -14.26
CA THR A 140 -2.81 -2.99 -13.86
C THR A 140 -4.15 -3.12 -13.15
N GLU A 141 -4.40 -2.15 -12.30
CA GLU A 141 -5.65 -1.99 -11.60
C GLU A 141 -6.27 -0.66 -11.94
N LYS A 142 -7.60 -0.65 -12.04
CA LYS A 142 -8.39 0.57 -12.10
C LYS A 142 -9.28 0.65 -10.87
N LEU A 143 -9.07 1.68 -10.07
CA LEU A 143 -9.71 1.89 -8.79
C LEU A 143 -10.76 2.99 -8.90
N PHE A 144 -11.97 2.75 -8.37
CA PHE A 144 -13.09 3.69 -8.33
C PHE A 144 -13.45 4.32 -9.70
N GLY A 145 -13.18 3.59 -10.79
CA GLY A 145 -13.48 4.03 -12.15
C GLY A 145 -12.57 5.14 -12.70
N ALA A 146 -11.60 5.64 -11.93
CA ALA A 146 -10.78 6.79 -12.27
C ALA A 146 -9.28 6.54 -12.18
N SER A 147 -8.79 6.08 -11.04
CA SER A 147 -7.36 5.96 -10.75
C SER A 147 -6.79 4.64 -11.28
N TRP A 148 -5.62 4.69 -11.91
CA TRP A 148 -4.97 3.53 -12.49
C TRP A 148 -3.62 3.27 -11.84
N PHE A 149 -3.38 2.01 -11.49
CA PHE A 149 -2.16 1.61 -10.81
C PHE A 149 -1.51 0.41 -11.49
N ARG A 150 -0.19 0.32 -11.36
CA ARG A 150 0.61 -0.86 -11.61
C ARG A 150 0.68 -1.68 -10.33
N VAL A 151 0.44 -2.97 -10.42
CA VAL A 151 0.57 -3.91 -9.28
C VAL A 151 2.00 -4.38 -9.19
N LEU A 152 2.64 -4.14 -8.04
CA LEU A 152 4.01 -4.55 -7.75
C LEU A 152 4.02 -5.52 -6.57
N THR A 153 5.05 -6.36 -6.48
CA THR A 153 5.29 -7.25 -5.35
C THR A 153 6.67 -7.02 -4.75
N LEU A 154 6.75 -7.04 -3.42
CA LEU A 154 8.00 -7.02 -2.67
C LEU A 154 8.07 -8.29 -1.81
N ALA A 155 9.03 -9.18 -2.12
CA ALA A 155 9.16 -10.44 -1.41
C ALA A 155 9.66 -10.25 0.03
N ALA A 156 9.18 -11.06 0.96
CA ALA A 156 9.75 -11.13 2.30
C ALA A 156 11.17 -11.77 2.27
N PRO A 157 12.01 -11.53 3.29
CA PRO A 157 13.35 -12.10 3.36
C PRO A 157 13.34 -13.64 3.21
N GLY A 158 14.13 -14.13 2.27
CA GLY A 158 14.21 -15.56 1.97
C GLY A 158 13.08 -16.14 1.13
N LYS A 159 12.11 -15.32 0.71
CA LYS A 159 11.03 -15.70 -0.20
C LYS A 159 11.35 -15.30 -1.64
N GLN A 160 10.73 -15.99 -2.58
CA GLN A 160 10.76 -15.60 -3.99
C GLN A 160 9.68 -14.57 -4.29
N PRO A 161 9.85 -13.72 -5.32
CA PRO A 161 8.78 -12.85 -5.78
C PRO A 161 7.52 -13.63 -6.09
N MET A 162 6.37 -13.10 -5.67
CA MET A 162 5.08 -13.74 -5.91
C MET A 162 4.73 -13.72 -7.40
N GLY A 163 4.12 -14.79 -7.90
CA GLY A 163 3.58 -14.84 -9.25
C GLY A 163 2.51 -13.77 -9.49
N ALA A 164 2.46 -13.22 -10.70
CA ALA A 164 1.61 -12.08 -11.00
C ALA A 164 0.11 -12.35 -10.76
N GLU A 165 -0.38 -13.53 -11.14
CA GLU A 165 -1.80 -13.89 -10.93
C GLU A 165 -2.12 -14.07 -9.44
N ASP A 166 -1.23 -14.70 -8.68
CA ASP A 166 -1.40 -14.87 -7.23
C ASP A 166 -1.37 -13.53 -6.51
N ALA A 167 -0.50 -12.61 -6.94
CA ALA A 167 -0.45 -11.25 -6.43
C ALA A 167 -1.78 -10.51 -6.63
N CYS A 168 -2.35 -10.60 -7.82
CA CYS A 168 -3.63 -9.95 -8.12
C CYS A 168 -4.81 -10.61 -7.40
N ARG A 169 -4.80 -11.94 -7.20
CA ARG A 169 -5.79 -12.62 -6.35
C ARG A 169 -5.71 -12.13 -4.90
N ALA A 170 -4.50 -12.05 -4.34
CA ALA A 170 -4.29 -11.56 -2.98
C ALA A 170 -4.71 -10.09 -2.84
N LEU A 171 -4.46 -9.24 -3.85
CA LEU A 171 -4.92 -7.85 -3.89
C LEU A 171 -6.45 -7.78 -3.87
N ALA A 172 -7.12 -8.58 -4.72
CA ALA A 172 -8.58 -8.65 -4.72
C ALA A 172 -9.15 -9.10 -3.35
N ASP A 173 -8.47 -10.02 -2.66
CA ASP A 173 -8.86 -10.45 -1.32
C ASP A 173 -8.71 -9.32 -0.28
N CYS A 174 -7.65 -8.52 -0.35
CA CYS A 174 -7.47 -7.33 0.49
C CYS A 174 -8.63 -6.35 0.29
N TYR A 175 -8.97 -6.03 -0.96
CA TYR A 175 -10.08 -5.12 -1.26
C TYR A 175 -11.45 -5.68 -0.85
N ARG A 176 -11.68 -6.97 -1.09
CA ARG A 176 -12.92 -7.65 -0.65
C ARG A 176 -13.14 -7.50 0.84
N ARG A 177 -12.07 -7.60 1.64
CA ARG A 177 -12.12 -7.45 3.10
C ARG A 177 -12.38 -6.02 3.54
N VAL A 178 -11.73 -5.03 2.93
CA VAL A 178 -11.85 -3.62 3.32
C VAL A 178 -13.15 -2.99 2.81
N ILE A 179 -13.51 -3.24 1.55
CA ILE A 179 -14.70 -2.63 0.92
C ILE A 179 -15.95 -3.47 1.15
N GLY A 180 -15.79 -4.79 1.24
CA GLY A 180 -16.89 -5.76 1.41
C GLY A 180 -17.57 -6.17 0.11
N GLU A 181 -18.15 -7.38 0.15
CA GLU A 181 -18.98 -7.90 -0.95
C GLU A 181 -20.39 -7.25 -0.93
N PRO A 182 -21.03 -7.00 -2.08
CA PRO A 182 -20.49 -7.16 -3.45
C PRO A 182 -19.79 -5.93 -3.99
N LYS A 183 -19.60 -4.90 -3.16
CA LYS A 183 -19.19 -3.56 -3.58
C LYS A 183 -17.82 -3.51 -4.23
N TRP A 184 -16.85 -4.31 -3.75
CA TRP A 184 -15.50 -4.26 -4.28
C TRP A 184 -15.45 -4.48 -5.81
N ARG A 185 -16.32 -5.36 -6.35
CA ARG A 185 -16.41 -5.62 -7.81
C ARG A 185 -16.91 -4.43 -8.62
N GLN A 186 -17.53 -3.45 -8.00
CA GLN A 186 -17.97 -2.21 -8.65
C GLN A 186 -16.86 -1.17 -8.73
N TYR A 187 -15.84 -1.31 -7.87
CA TYR A 187 -14.81 -0.31 -7.70
C TYR A 187 -13.43 -0.74 -8.16
N ILE A 188 -13.21 -2.05 -8.33
CA ILE A 188 -11.90 -2.61 -8.67
C ILE A 188 -12.01 -3.40 -9.98
N GLU A 189 -11.25 -3.00 -10.97
CA GLU A 189 -11.06 -3.71 -12.22
C GLU A 189 -9.57 -4.08 -12.34
N LEU A 190 -9.28 -5.35 -12.60
CA LEU A 190 -7.91 -5.84 -12.80
C LEU A 190 -7.71 -6.23 -14.25
N TYR A 191 -6.57 -5.83 -14.82
CA TYR A 191 -6.22 -6.06 -16.21
C TYR A 191 -4.89 -6.80 -16.31
N ARG A 192 -4.87 -7.83 -17.18
CA ARG A 192 -3.63 -8.55 -17.52
C ARG A 192 -2.70 -7.68 -18.37
N PRO A 193 -1.44 -8.09 -18.54
CA PRO A 193 -0.48 -7.37 -19.39
C PRO A 193 -0.94 -7.19 -20.85
N ASP A 194 -1.80 -8.07 -21.36
CA ASP A 194 -2.39 -8.00 -22.71
C ASP A 194 -3.60 -7.04 -22.79
N GLY A 195 -3.97 -6.40 -21.67
CA GLY A 195 -5.10 -5.50 -21.58
C GLY A 195 -6.46 -6.17 -21.39
N THR A 196 -6.51 -7.49 -21.29
CA THR A 196 -7.77 -8.21 -21.01
C THR A 196 -8.15 -8.10 -19.54
N THR A 197 -9.44 -7.89 -19.26
CA THR A 197 -9.95 -7.84 -17.89
C THR A 197 -9.85 -9.22 -17.24
N ALA A 198 -9.37 -9.26 -16.00
CA ALA A 198 -9.33 -10.47 -15.21
C ALA A 198 -10.60 -10.59 -14.35
N GLN A 199 -11.32 -11.69 -14.50
CA GLN A 199 -12.35 -12.08 -13.53
C GLN A 199 -11.67 -12.92 -12.44
N LEU A 200 -11.26 -12.26 -11.36
CA LEU A 200 -10.76 -12.97 -10.18
C LEU A 200 -11.96 -13.32 -9.30
N LEU A 201 -12.28 -14.61 -9.28
CA LEU A 201 -13.38 -15.18 -8.48
C LEU A 201 -13.02 -15.25 -7.01
#